data_57aabf4f2664e787c3e81645c675e926
#
_entry.id   57aabf4f2664e787c3e81645c675e926
#
_cell.length_a   1.000
_cell.length_b   1.000
_cell.length_c   1.000
_cell.angle_alpha   90.00
_cell.angle_beta   90.00
_cell.angle_gamma   90.00
#
_symmetry.space_group_name_H-M   'P 1'
#
loop_
_entity.id
_entity.type
_entity.pdbx_description
1 polymer ?
#
loop_
_entity_poly.entity_id
_entity_poly.type
_entity_poly.pdbx_seq_one_letter_code
_entity_poly.pdbx_strand_id
1 'polypeptide(L)'
;MKKYFILSVLLLVSGFFASCNYLNIDDYFEDTFQEDSIYANKRNIERYFNGAAALLPVVDKNWEYGNTPGVTGSDEAVSCGDWNGMVVIQFSGTKLMNNEITSSSMGGWTWDFNIWPKCYKVIRKVNTILPHIDGVRDMNSFERMEFRAKCRFLRAYAYYLILQQNGPMILLGDEVVSNNEEAEYYARTRNTYDECVDYICSEFDEAAKNLPDVTTSMDQYIPTEGAALALAARVRLQAASPLYNGGEAARRFFGDFTRCTDGEYYVSQTYDERKWALAAAAAKKVIDLGRYQLYTVSASTDVEHPESGNYGTYVVTLPQGVPTAEFPNGVGMGDKKVVDPYRS
;
A
#
# COMPACT_ATOMS: atom_id res chain seq x y z
N MET A 1 26.19 66.48 -32.37
CA MET A 1 26.59 65.08 -32.27
C MET A 1 26.56 64.52 -30.84
N LYS A 2 27.18 65.14 -29.83
CA LYS A 2 27.17 64.65 -28.45
C LYS A 2 25.76 64.48 -27.82
N LYS A 3 24.79 65.36 -28.10
CA LYS A 3 23.42 65.24 -27.55
C LYS A 3 22.65 64.02 -28.11
N TYR A 4 22.83 63.66 -29.36
CA TYR A 4 22.14 62.51 -29.93
C TYR A 4 22.79 61.20 -29.54
N PHE A 5 24.09 61.22 -29.24
CA PHE A 5 24.80 60.06 -28.71
C PHE A 5 24.31 59.71 -27.26
N ILE A 6 24.14 60.74 -26.44
CA ILE A 6 23.62 60.58 -25.06
C ILE A 6 22.16 60.07 -25.08
N LEU A 7 21.35 60.61 -26.02
CA LEU A 7 19.96 60.16 -26.18
C LEU A 7 19.83 58.71 -26.64
N SER A 8 20.72 58.28 -27.57
CA SER A 8 20.75 56.90 -28.02
C SER A 8 21.24 55.91 -26.94
N VAL A 9 22.18 56.34 -26.09
CA VAL A 9 22.64 55.50 -24.96
C VAL A 9 21.55 55.39 -23.89
N LEU A 10 20.82 56.48 -23.62
CA LEU A 10 19.68 56.46 -22.69
C LEU A 10 18.53 55.55 -23.16
N LEU A 11 18.23 55.54 -24.48
CA LEU A 11 17.24 54.65 -25.09
C LEU A 11 17.70 53.19 -25.08
N LEU A 12 18.98 52.89 -25.26
CA LEU A 12 19.52 51.54 -25.12
C LEU A 12 19.46 51.03 -23.66
N VAL A 13 19.78 51.86 -22.70
CA VAL A 13 19.73 51.53 -21.26
C VAL A 13 18.28 51.30 -20.80
N SER A 14 17.33 52.15 -21.26
CA SER A 14 15.89 51.92 -20.90
C SER A 14 15.32 50.66 -21.52
N GLY A 15 15.84 50.17 -22.66
CA GLY A 15 15.47 48.88 -23.26
C GLY A 15 15.89 47.65 -22.42
N PHE A 16 16.99 47.79 -21.66
CA PHE A 16 17.43 46.69 -20.78
C PHE A 16 16.56 46.50 -19.50
N PHE A 17 15.90 47.56 -19.05
CA PHE A 17 15.00 47.47 -17.88
C PHE A 17 13.59 46.95 -18.24
N ALA A 18 13.19 46.98 -19.50
CA ALA A 18 11.91 46.44 -19.94
C ALA A 18 11.94 44.92 -20.23
N SER A 19 13.14 44.31 -20.23
CA SER A 19 13.34 42.91 -20.60
C SER A 19 13.10 41.91 -19.47
N CYS A 20 12.98 42.38 -18.21
CA CYS A 20 12.85 41.45 -17.08
C CYS A 20 11.50 40.71 -17.02
N ASN A 21 10.44 41.22 -17.64
CA ASN A 21 9.13 40.59 -17.62
C ASN A 21 8.87 39.66 -18.85
N TYR A 22 9.69 39.75 -19.89
CA TYR A 22 9.48 38.92 -21.11
C TYR A 22 9.87 37.46 -20.91
N LEU A 23 10.66 37.15 -19.88
CA LEU A 23 11.05 35.78 -19.48
C LEU A 23 10.27 35.28 -18.26
N ASN A 24 9.30 36.05 -17.79
CA ASN A 24 8.41 35.54 -16.74
C ASN A 24 7.40 34.57 -17.37
N ILE A 25 7.68 33.30 -17.22
CA ILE A 25 6.80 32.21 -17.67
C ILE A 25 5.79 31.81 -16.57
N ASP A 26 5.71 32.57 -15.47
CA ASP A 26 4.80 32.27 -14.34
C ASP A 26 3.35 32.29 -14.80
N ASP A 27 2.97 33.18 -15.73
CA ASP A 27 1.64 33.25 -16.32
C ASP A 27 1.30 32.00 -17.16
N TYR A 28 2.30 31.27 -17.68
CA TYR A 28 2.12 30.01 -18.39
C TYR A 28 1.87 28.84 -17.45
N PHE A 29 2.19 28.99 -16.17
CA PHE A 29 2.03 28.00 -15.13
C PHE A 29 0.89 28.30 -14.17
N GLU A 30 0.02 29.28 -14.46
CA GLU A 30 -1.16 29.57 -13.64
C GLU A 30 -2.05 28.35 -13.43
N ASP A 31 -2.07 27.42 -14.38
CA ASP A 31 -2.79 26.13 -14.27
C ASP A 31 -1.91 24.98 -13.72
N THR A 32 -0.61 25.17 -13.53
CA THR A 32 0.26 24.19 -12.91
C THR A 32 0.37 24.47 -11.42
N PHE A 33 0.11 23.45 -10.60
CA PHE A 33 0.31 23.52 -9.17
C PHE A 33 1.77 23.86 -8.87
N GLN A 34 2.04 25.10 -8.52
CA GLN A 34 3.33 25.48 -7.94
C GLN A 34 3.49 24.78 -6.61
N GLU A 35 4.70 24.32 -6.28
CA GLU A 35 4.96 23.57 -5.07
C GLU A 35 4.45 24.28 -3.82
N ASP A 36 4.64 25.59 -3.71
CA ASP A 36 4.14 26.42 -2.62
C ASP A 36 2.61 26.44 -2.50
N SER A 37 1.88 26.27 -3.59
CA SER A 37 0.43 26.25 -3.58
C SER A 37 -0.14 24.97 -2.96
N ILE A 38 0.64 23.90 -2.90
CA ILE A 38 0.25 22.63 -2.26
C ILE A 38 0.03 22.86 -0.77
N TYR A 39 0.88 23.69 -0.15
CA TYR A 39 0.88 23.91 1.31
C TYR A 39 0.07 25.11 1.75
N ALA A 40 -0.51 25.85 0.80
CA ALA A 40 -1.20 27.11 1.07
C ALA A 40 -2.42 26.95 1.99
N ASN A 41 -3.13 25.84 1.89
CA ASN A 41 -4.34 25.57 2.66
C ASN A 41 -4.61 24.07 2.79
N LYS A 42 -5.53 23.71 3.72
CA LYS A 42 -5.95 22.34 4.02
C LYS A 42 -6.43 21.59 2.77
N ARG A 43 -7.28 22.22 1.98
CA ARG A 43 -7.86 21.59 0.77
C ARG A 43 -6.79 21.16 -0.23
N ASN A 44 -5.77 21.99 -0.43
CA ASN A 44 -4.72 21.71 -1.40
C ASN A 44 -3.79 20.57 -0.93
N ILE A 45 -3.36 20.60 0.34
CA ILE A 45 -2.50 19.56 0.89
C ILE A 45 -3.24 18.20 0.96
N GLU A 46 -4.54 18.20 1.29
CA GLU A 46 -5.38 17.00 1.24
C GLU A 46 -5.57 16.47 -0.19
N ARG A 47 -5.76 17.33 -1.18
CA ARG A 47 -5.80 16.91 -2.59
C ARG A 47 -4.49 16.27 -3.03
N TYR A 48 -3.37 16.84 -2.63
CA TYR A 48 -2.06 16.28 -2.96
C TYR A 48 -1.85 14.92 -2.29
N PHE A 49 -2.25 14.78 -1.02
CA PHE A 49 -2.23 13.52 -0.28
C PHE A 49 -3.13 12.46 -0.94
N ASN A 50 -4.38 12.82 -1.29
CA ASN A 50 -5.30 11.92 -1.97
C ASN A 50 -4.74 11.49 -3.35
N GLY A 51 -4.06 12.40 -4.06
CA GLY A 51 -3.33 12.10 -5.28
C GLY A 51 -2.12 11.19 -5.06
N ALA A 52 -1.51 11.19 -3.86
CA ALA A 52 -0.51 10.21 -3.48
C ALA A 52 -1.15 8.83 -3.21
N ALA A 53 -2.23 8.79 -2.43
CA ALA A 53 -2.95 7.55 -2.13
C ALA A 53 -3.49 6.86 -3.40
N ALA A 54 -3.96 7.63 -4.38
CA ALA A 54 -4.43 7.10 -5.67
C ALA A 54 -3.33 6.43 -6.53
N LEU A 55 -2.05 6.65 -6.20
CA LEU A 55 -0.93 5.96 -6.87
C LEU A 55 -0.66 4.56 -6.29
N LEU A 56 -1.27 4.21 -5.15
CA LEU A 56 -1.06 2.90 -4.56
C LEU A 56 -1.41 1.79 -5.57
N PRO A 57 -0.65 0.70 -5.57
CA PRO A 57 -0.98 -0.46 -6.36
C PRO A 57 -2.36 -1.01 -5.99
N VAL A 58 -3.08 -1.52 -6.98
CA VAL A 58 -4.34 -2.21 -6.75
C VAL A 58 -4.03 -3.64 -6.30
N VAL A 59 -4.27 -3.92 -5.02
CA VAL A 59 -3.92 -5.20 -4.38
C VAL A 59 -5.13 -6.06 -4.01
N ASP A 60 -6.34 -5.52 -4.13
CA ASP A 60 -7.61 -6.14 -3.76
C ASP A 60 -8.31 -6.85 -4.93
N LYS A 61 -7.82 -6.67 -6.16
CA LYS A 61 -8.32 -7.38 -7.33
C LYS A 61 -7.70 -8.76 -7.45
N ASN A 62 -8.41 -9.76 -6.99
CA ASN A 62 -7.91 -11.13 -6.92
C ASN A 62 -7.80 -11.84 -8.28
N TRP A 63 -8.42 -11.35 -9.32
CA TRP A 63 -8.48 -12.02 -10.62
C TRP A 63 -8.55 -11.11 -11.84
N GLU A 64 -8.64 -9.82 -11.66
CA GLU A 64 -8.57 -8.84 -12.75
C GLU A 64 -7.42 -7.88 -12.51
N TYR A 65 -6.67 -7.57 -13.52
CA TYR A 65 -5.75 -6.41 -13.64
C TYR A 65 -5.12 -5.87 -12.35
N GLY A 66 -4.96 -6.73 -11.33
CA GLY A 66 -4.34 -6.37 -10.06
C GLY A 66 -2.81 -6.42 -10.14
N ASN A 67 -2.17 -5.69 -9.25
CA ASN A 67 -0.71 -5.71 -9.11
C ASN A 67 -0.23 -6.84 -8.16
N THR A 68 -1.11 -7.78 -7.83
CA THR A 68 -0.80 -8.95 -7.00
C THR A 68 -1.20 -10.22 -7.73
N PRO A 69 -0.58 -11.37 -7.41
CA PRO A 69 -0.94 -12.65 -8.01
C PRO A 69 -2.39 -13.05 -7.76
N GLY A 70 -2.99 -12.61 -6.65
CA GLY A 70 -4.34 -12.99 -6.26
C GLY A 70 -4.53 -14.51 -6.17
N VAL A 71 -5.76 -14.94 -6.29
CA VAL A 71 -6.13 -16.37 -6.24
C VAL A 71 -5.57 -17.19 -7.40
N THR A 72 -5.31 -16.55 -8.55
CA THR A 72 -4.76 -17.21 -9.75
C THR A 72 -3.26 -17.50 -9.66
N GLY A 73 -2.58 -16.98 -8.63
CA GLY A 73 -1.18 -17.30 -8.31
C GLY A 73 -1.02 -18.38 -7.24
N SER A 74 -2.11 -19.03 -6.86
CA SER A 74 -2.15 -20.11 -5.88
C SER A 74 -2.89 -21.32 -6.45
N ASP A 75 -3.11 -22.34 -5.63
CA ASP A 75 -3.92 -23.53 -5.95
C ASP A 75 -5.43 -23.30 -5.75
N GLU A 76 -5.85 -22.12 -5.31
CA GLU A 76 -7.26 -21.78 -5.07
C GLU A 76 -8.05 -21.63 -6.37
N ALA A 77 -7.43 -21.14 -7.44
CA ALA A 77 -8.09 -20.98 -8.74
C ALA A 77 -7.11 -21.10 -9.89
N VAL A 78 -7.57 -21.74 -10.94
CA VAL A 78 -6.89 -21.79 -12.24
C VAL A 78 -7.73 -21.02 -13.24
N SER A 79 -7.11 -20.08 -13.96
CA SER A 79 -7.80 -19.39 -15.04
C SER A 79 -8.16 -20.40 -16.15
N CYS A 80 -9.42 -20.42 -16.55
CA CYS A 80 -9.84 -21.21 -17.70
C CYS A 80 -9.21 -20.63 -18.98
N GLY A 81 -8.89 -21.54 -19.91
CA GLY A 81 -8.26 -21.16 -21.16
C GLY A 81 -9.07 -20.17 -21.99
N ASP A 82 -8.51 -19.84 -23.07
CA ASP A 82 -8.89 -18.90 -24.10
C ASP A 82 -10.38 -18.53 -24.19
N TRP A 83 -10.71 -17.34 -23.68
CA TRP A 83 -11.96 -16.71 -24.03
C TRP A 83 -11.69 -15.69 -25.14
N ASN A 84 -11.96 -16.11 -26.39
CA ASN A 84 -11.89 -15.23 -27.56
C ASN A 84 -10.49 -14.69 -27.90
N GLY A 85 -9.44 -15.49 -27.70
CA GLY A 85 -8.05 -15.11 -28.02
C GLY A 85 -7.47 -14.07 -27.09
N MET A 86 -8.21 -13.63 -26.07
CA MET A 86 -7.76 -12.68 -25.06
C MET A 86 -7.61 -13.35 -23.68
N VAL A 87 -6.85 -14.10 -23.58
CA VAL A 87 -6.05 -14.96 -22.84
C VAL A 87 -5.79 -14.62 -21.38
N VAL A 88 -6.08 -15.59 -20.63
CA VAL A 88 -5.39 -16.19 -19.49
C VAL A 88 -3.98 -15.63 -19.15
N ILE A 89 -3.21 -15.23 -20.12
CA ILE A 89 -1.87 -14.63 -19.98
C ILE A 89 -1.91 -13.24 -19.35
N GLN A 90 -3.03 -12.61 -19.27
CA GLN A 90 -3.16 -11.24 -18.77
C GLN A 90 -3.28 -11.17 -17.25
N PHE A 91 -3.67 -12.25 -16.60
CA PHE A 91 -3.72 -12.28 -15.14
C PHE A 91 -2.32 -12.44 -14.56
N SER A 92 -1.98 -11.56 -13.65
CA SER A 92 -0.66 -11.58 -13.00
C SER A 92 -0.36 -12.92 -12.35
N GLY A 93 -1.33 -13.55 -11.69
CA GLY A 93 -1.18 -14.85 -11.08
C GLY A 93 -0.88 -15.96 -12.09
N THR A 94 -1.53 -15.94 -13.25
CA THR A 94 -1.26 -16.91 -14.32
C THR A 94 0.16 -16.78 -14.86
N LYS A 95 0.64 -15.57 -15.06
CA LYS A 95 2.04 -15.33 -15.46
C LYS A 95 3.03 -15.86 -14.43
N LEU A 96 2.73 -15.69 -13.14
CA LEU A 96 3.53 -16.24 -12.06
C LEU A 96 3.56 -17.78 -12.12
N MET A 97 2.40 -18.41 -12.26
CA MET A 97 2.27 -19.88 -12.36
C MET A 97 2.95 -20.45 -13.60
N ASN A 98 2.95 -19.73 -14.69
CA ASN A 98 3.65 -20.10 -15.93
C ASN A 98 5.16 -19.80 -15.90
N ASN A 99 5.68 -19.29 -14.80
CA ASN A 99 7.09 -18.90 -14.67
C ASN A 99 7.53 -17.80 -15.65
N GLU A 100 6.59 -16.94 -16.04
CA GLU A 100 6.86 -15.81 -16.95
C GLU A 100 7.34 -14.56 -16.21
N ILE A 101 7.18 -14.52 -14.87
CA ILE A 101 7.63 -13.43 -14.02
C ILE A 101 9.05 -13.72 -13.56
N THR A 102 9.96 -12.88 -13.97
CA THR A 102 11.39 -12.94 -13.58
C THR A 102 11.85 -11.56 -13.12
N SER A 103 13.05 -11.48 -12.54
CA SER A 103 13.65 -10.19 -12.15
C SER A 103 13.83 -9.22 -13.33
N SER A 104 13.90 -9.74 -14.56
CA SER A 104 14.04 -8.95 -15.79
C SER A 104 12.73 -8.77 -16.54
N SER A 105 11.65 -9.48 -16.19
CA SER A 105 10.36 -9.43 -16.87
C SER A 105 9.20 -9.08 -15.94
N MET A 106 9.46 -8.25 -14.95
CA MET A 106 8.43 -7.80 -13.98
C MET A 106 7.51 -6.71 -14.51
N GLY A 107 7.81 -6.14 -15.65
CA GLY A 107 7.11 -5.00 -16.19
C GLY A 107 6.57 -5.21 -17.59
N GLY A 108 5.73 -4.31 -18.03
CA GLY A 108 5.41 -4.21 -19.44
C GLY A 108 4.01 -3.83 -19.82
N TRP A 109 3.03 -3.91 -18.96
CA TRP A 109 1.67 -3.40 -19.23
C TRP A 109 1.01 -3.02 -17.91
N THR A 110 -0.21 -2.51 -17.96
CA THR A 110 -0.99 -2.01 -16.82
C THR A 110 -1.13 -3.02 -15.65
N TRP A 111 -0.64 -4.25 -15.80
CA TRP A 111 -0.79 -5.39 -14.87
C TRP A 111 0.53 -5.93 -14.37
N ASP A 112 1.41 -5.05 -14.27
CA ASP A 112 2.77 -5.15 -13.90
C ASP A 112 2.91 -5.45 -12.40
N PHE A 113 3.63 -6.51 -12.05
CA PHE A 113 4.03 -6.79 -10.68
C PHE A 113 5.01 -5.75 -10.13
N ASN A 114 5.56 -4.89 -10.97
CA ASN A 114 6.51 -3.89 -10.54
C ASN A 114 5.83 -2.74 -9.82
N ILE A 115 5.50 -2.96 -8.56
CA ILE A 115 4.91 -1.93 -7.70
C ILE A 115 5.95 -0.94 -7.16
N TRP A 116 7.23 -1.27 -7.27
CA TRP A 116 8.33 -0.46 -6.75
C TRP A 116 8.26 1.01 -7.13
N PRO A 117 8.16 1.38 -8.42
CA PRO A 117 8.08 2.79 -8.81
C PRO A 117 6.83 3.49 -8.28
N LYS A 118 5.69 2.78 -8.23
CA LYS A 118 4.43 3.35 -7.73
C LYS A 118 4.54 3.69 -6.24
N CYS A 119 5.03 2.74 -5.44
CA CYS A 119 5.18 2.92 -4.00
C CYS A 119 6.21 4.01 -3.66
N TYR A 120 7.35 4.08 -4.36
CA TYR A 120 8.32 5.16 -4.14
C TYR A 120 7.80 6.54 -4.56
N LYS A 121 6.92 6.63 -5.57
CA LYS A 121 6.20 7.88 -5.86
C LYS A 121 5.30 8.30 -4.72
N VAL A 122 4.60 7.36 -4.07
CA VAL A 122 3.79 7.63 -2.87
C VAL A 122 4.68 8.13 -1.74
N ILE A 123 5.77 7.41 -1.44
CA ILE A 123 6.72 7.76 -0.37
C ILE A 123 7.29 9.16 -0.59
N ARG A 124 7.75 9.47 -1.82
CA ARG A 124 8.24 10.80 -2.18
C ARG A 124 7.19 11.88 -1.91
N LYS A 125 5.95 11.68 -2.40
CA LYS A 125 4.87 12.66 -2.19
C LYS A 125 4.56 12.87 -0.71
N VAL A 126 4.56 11.82 0.10
CA VAL A 126 4.38 11.91 1.54
C VAL A 126 5.53 12.68 2.19
N ASN A 127 6.77 12.35 1.85
CA ASN A 127 7.96 13.04 2.38
C ASN A 127 7.97 14.53 1.99
N THR A 128 7.45 14.86 0.80
CA THR A 128 7.33 16.25 0.35
C THR A 128 6.37 17.07 1.22
N ILE A 129 5.25 16.48 1.67
CA ILE A 129 4.25 17.24 2.45
C ILE A 129 4.50 17.22 3.97
N LEU A 130 5.12 16.18 4.50
CA LEU A 130 5.32 16.02 5.96
C LEU A 130 5.96 17.24 6.64
N PRO A 131 7.04 17.86 6.13
CA PRO A 131 7.68 19.00 6.76
C PRO A 131 6.85 20.29 6.68
N HIS A 132 5.86 20.36 5.79
CA HIS A 132 5.07 21.58 5.55
C HIS A 132 3.73 21.62 6.30
N ILE A 133 3.32 20.53 6.96
CA ILE A 133 2.02 20.41 7.64
C ILE A 133 1.82 21.53 8.68
N ASP A 134 2.87 21.87 9.43
CA ASP A 134 2.79 22.89 10.48
C ASP A 134 2.56 24.30 9.93
N GLY A 135 2.93 24.55 8.68
CA GLY A 135 2.75 25.82 7.97
C GLY A 135 1.35 26.02 7.39
N VAL A 136 0.50 25.01 7.35
CA VAL A 136 -0.85 25.11 6.80
C VAL A 136 -1.75 25.93 7.71
N ARG A 137 -2.17 27.11 7.22
CA ARG A 137 -2.79 28.16 8.06
C ARG A 137 -4.18 27.82 8.57
N ASP A 138 -4.98 27.12 7.78
CA ASP A 138 -6.38 26.77 8.04
C ASP A 138 -6.57 25.39 8.66
N MET A 139 -5.50 24.79 9.20
CA MET A 139 -5.54 23.58 10.03
C MET A 139 -5.27 23.93 11.49
N ASN A 140 -6.09 23.43 12.40
CA ASN A 140 -5.81 23.48 13.83
C ASN A 140 -4.77 22.42 14.24
N SER A 141 -4.32 22.43 15.48
CA SER A 141 -3.29 21.51 15.98
C SER A 141 -3.71 20.04 15.93
N PHE A 142 -4.97 19.75 16.23
CA PHE A 142 -5.50 18.38 16.17
C PHE A 142 -5.55 17.85 14.72
N GLU A 143 -6.05 18.66 13.79
CA GLU A 143 -6.08 18.33 12.37
C GLU A 143 -4.68 18.08 11.79
N ARG A 144 -3.69 18.86 12.22
CA ARG A 144 -2.29 18.66 11.81
C ARG A 144 -1.72 17.35 12.34
N MET A 145 -1.99 16.99 13.60
CA MET A 145 -1.56 15.73 14.18
C MET A 145 -2.19 14.53 13.47
N GLU A 146 -3.51 14.58 13.23
CA GLU A 146 -4.24 13.54 12.51
C GLU A 146 -3.76 13.41 11.07
N PHE A 147 -3.57 14.54 10.37
CA PHE A 147 -3.08 14.53 9.00
C PHE A 147 -1.65 13.98 8.89
N ARG A 148 -0.78 14.31 9.83
CA ARG A 148 0.56 13.73 9.93
C ARG A 148 0.51 12.22 10.15
N ALA A 149 -0.42 11.75 10.97
CA ALA A 149 -0.64 10.33 11.20
C ALA A 149 -1.11 9.60 9.92
N LYS A 150 -2.03 10.20 9.16
CA LYS A 150 -2.45 9.70 7.84
C LYS A 150 -1.28 9.62 6.85
N CYS A 151 -0.41 10.62 6.84
CA CYS A 151 0.79 10.63 6.00
C CYS A 151 1.75 9.49 6.37
N ARG A 152 2.05 9.30 7.66
CA ARG A 152 2.88 8.20 8.15
C ARG A 152 2.28 6.84 7.82
N PHE A 153 0.97 6.67 8.03
CA PHE A 153 0.26 5.45 7.67
C PHE A 153 0.42 5.14 6.17
N LEU A 154 0.17 6.11 5.31
CA LEU A 154 0.28 5.93 3.86
C LEU A 154 1.70 5.53 3.43
N ARG A 155 2.72 6.16 4.02
CA ARG A 155 4.12 5.82 3.79
C ARG A 155 4.45 4.40 4.24
N ALA A 156 4.07 4.06 5.47
CA ALA A 156 4.25 2.71 6.00
C ALA A 156 3.55 1.65 5.15
N TYR A 157 2.34 1.95 4.68
CA TYR A 157 1.59 1.05 3.82
C TYR A 157 2.26 0.86 2.45
N ALA A 158 2.80 1.91 1.86
CA ALA A 158 3.57 1.79 0.62
C ALA A 158 4.82 0.92 0.80
N TYR A 159 5.56 1.08 1.89
CA TYR A 159 6.70 0.22 2.23
C TYR A 159 6.26 -1.23 2.53
N TYR A 160 5.14 -1.42 3.21
CA TYR A 160 4.58 -2.74 3.47
C TYR A 160 4.27 -3.51 2.16
N LEU A 161 3.68 -2.85 1.17
CA LEU A 161 3.42 -3.46 -0.13
C LEU A 161 4.71 -3.88 -0.84
N ILE A 162 5.75 -3.04 -0.78
CA ILE A 162 7.07 -3.40 -1.33
C ILE A 162 7.64 -4.60 -0.57
N LEU A 163 7.56 -4.62 0.76
CA LEU A 163 8.06 -5.72 1.57
C LEU A 163 7.42 -7.05 1.21
N GLN A 164 6.11 -7.05 0.93
CA GLN A 164 5.37 -8.25 0.55
C GLN A 164 5.77 -8.81 -0.82
N GLN A 165 5.97 -7.93 -1.80
CA GLN A 165 6.23 -8.38 -3.18
C GLN A 165 7.70 -8.44 -3.55
N ASN A 166 8.51 -7.51 -3.05
CA ASN A 166 9.90 -7.33 -3.44
C ASN A 166 10.90 -7.67 -2.32
N GLY A 167 10.40 -7.89 -1.11
CA GLY A 167 11.25 -8.14 0.07
C GLY A 167 12.00 -6.88 0.52
N PRO A 168 13.27 -7.02 0.96
CA PRO A 168 14.11 -5.93 1.42
C PRO A 168 14.17 -4.75 0.45
N MET A 169 14.16 -3.52 0.99
CA MET A 169 14.05 -2.29 0.20
C MET A 169 14.95 -1.18 0.72
N ILE A 170 14.99 -0.06 0.01
CA ILE A 170 15.70 1.14 0.42
C ILE A 170 14.78 1.98 1.29
N LEU A 171 15.16 2.20 2.55
CA LEU A 171 14.44 3.08 3.45
C LEU A 171 14.95 4.51 3.28
N LEU A 172 14.08 5.44 2.91
CA LEU A 172 14.42 6.84 2.69
C LEU A 172 14.19 7.72 3.95
N GLY A 173 13.49 7.19 4.97
CA GLY A 173 13.06 8.01 6.10
C GLY A 173 12.22 9.19 5.64
N ASP A 174 12.62 10.40 6.05
CA ASP A 174 11.96 11.64 5.67
C ASP A 174 12.59 12.33 4.44
N GLU A 175 13.57 11.69 3.80
CA GLU A 175 14.29 12.26 2.67
C GLU A 175 13.39 12.39 1.43
N VAL A 176 13.43 13.57 0.80
CA VAL A 176 12.89 13.80 -0.54
C VAL A 176 14.04 13.66 -1.53
N VAL A 177 14.12 12.50 -2.19
CA VAL A 177 15.17 12.22 -3.16
C VAL A 177 15.10 13.23 -4.31
N SER A 178 16.21 13.92 -4.61
CA SER A 178 16.31 14.83 -5.76
C SER A 178 16.08 14.11 -7.10
N ASN A 179 15.62 14.82 -8.11
CA ASN A 179 15.42 14.26 -9.46
C ASN A 179 16.56 14.60 -10.42
N ASN A 180 17.49 15.46 -10.04
CA ASN A 180 18.48 16.08 -10.92
C ASN A 180 19.91 15.80 -10.45
N GLU A 181 20.16 14.64 -9.88
CA GLU A 181 21.46 14.25 -9.38
C GLU A 181 22.14 13.25 -10.32
N GLU A 182 23.43 13.10 -10.15
CA GLU A 182 24.25 12.12 -10.88
C GLU A 182 23.88 10.68 -10.48
N ALA A 183 24.23 9.70 -11.32
CA ALA A 183 23.83 8.30 -11.14
C ALA A 183 24.27 7.70 -9.80
N GLU A 184 25.43 8.14 -9.29
CA GLU A 184 25.99 7.70 -8.01
C GLU A 184 25.12 8.06 -6.81
N TYR A 185 24.43 9.20 -6.85
CA TYR A 185 23.48 9.62 -5.82
C TYR A 185 22.32 8.61 -5.66
N TYR A 186 21.89 7.99 -6.75
CA TYR A 186 20.81 7.01 -6.74
C TYR A 186 21.31 5.58 -6.49
N ALA A 187 22.60 5.34 -6.50
CA ALA A 187 23.21 4.03 -6.27
C ALA A 187 23.18 3.64 -4.77
N ARG A 188 21.97 3.29 -4.28
CA ARG A 188 21.73 2.94 -2.87
C ARG A 188 21.55 1.45 -2.69
N THR A 189 22.09 0.93 -1.60
CA THR A 189 21.85 -0.45 -1.19
C THR A 189 20.53 -0.59 -0.45
N ARG A 190 19.92 -1.77 -0.53
CA ARG A 190 18.73 -2.08 0.25
C ARG A 190 19.08 -2.23 1.72
N ASN A 191 18.14 -1.94 2.59
CA ASN A 191 18.17 -2.31 4.00
C ASN A 191 17.88 -3.80 4.16
N THR A 192 18.21 -4.37 5.30
CA THR A 192 17.84 -5.75 5.62
C THR A 192 16.33 -5.90 5.80
N TYR A 193 15.84 -7.12 5.72
CA TYR A 193 14.41 -7.42 5.95
C TYR A 193 13.97 -6.96 7.34
N ASP A 194 14.80 -7.22 8.36
CA ASP A 194 14.48 -6.87 9.74
C ASP A 194 14.46 -5.36 9.97
N GLU A 195 15.40 -4.60 9.38
CA GLU A 195 15.38 -3.14 9.39
C GLU A 195 14.12 -2.59 8.73
N CYS A 196 13.69 -3.18 7.60
CA CYS A 196 12.46 -2.80 6.92
C CYS A 196 11.22 -3.06 7.79
N VAL A 197 11.15 -4.22 8.44
CA VAL A 197 10.08 -4.59 9.37
C VAL A 197 10.01 -3.62 10.54
N ASP A 198 11.15 -3.30 11.15
CA ASP A 198 11.20 -2.39 12.31
C ASP A 198 10.76 -0.98 11.91
N TYR A 199 11.22 -0.47 10.78
CA TYR A 199 10.81 0.84 10.27
C TYR A 199 9.30 0.89 9.98
N ILE A 200 8.76 -0.08 9.24
CA ILE A 200 7.33 -0.12 8.90
C ILE A 200 6.46 -0.18 10.15
N CYS A 201 6.82 -1.06 11.10
CA CYS A 201 6.06 -1.20 12.33
C CYS A 201 6.14 0.07 13.20
N SER A 202 7.32 0.73 13.26
CA SER A 202 7.45 1.99 13.99
C SER A 202 6.60 3.10 13.40
N GLU A 203 6.52 3.21 12.07
CA GLU A 203 5.67 4.18 11.38
C GLU A 203 4.18 3.92 11.62
N PHE A 204 3.74 2.65 11.61
CA PHE A 204 2.36 2.30 11.96
C PHE A 204 2.05 2.58 13.43
N ASP A 205 2.96 2.24 14.35
CA ASP A 205 2.79 2.52 15.78
C ASP A 205 2.72 4.04 16.06
N GLU A 206 3.54 4.85 15.37
CA GLU A 206 3.46 6.31 15.49
C GLU A 206 2.19 6.89 14.86
N ALA A 207 1.76 6.35 13.73
CA ALA A 207 0.51 6.76 13.11
C ALA A 207 -0.70 6.44 14.02
N ALA A 208 -0.73 5.27 14.63
CA ALA A 208 -1.82 4.83 15.50
C ALA A 208 -2.12 5.82 16.65
N LYS A 209 -1.12 6.56 17.14
CA LYS A 209 -1.30 7.50 18.26
C LYS A 209 -2.26 8.65 17.98
N ASN A 210 -2.42 9.02 16.70
CA ASN A 210 -3.19 10.19 16.30
C ASN A 210 -4.18 9.91 15.16
N LEU A 211 -4.33 8.66 14.74
CA LEU A 211 -5.41 8.26 13.84
C LEU A 211 -6.73 8.17 14.60
N PRO A 212 -7.87 8.39 13.91
CA PRO A 212 -9.16 8.23 14.54
C PRO A 212 -9.38 6.78 14.98
N ASP A 213 -10.12 6.60 16.06
CA ASP A 213 -10.45 5.28 16.60
C ASP A 213 -11.57 4.58 15.83
N VAL A 214 -12.49 5.35 15.28
CA VAL A 214 -13.58 4.86 14.41
C VAL A 214 -13.79 5.78 13.24
N THR A 215 -14.32 5.24 12.16
CA THR A 215 -14.74 6.02 10.98
C THR A 215 -16.24 5.93 10.81
N THR A 216 -16.82 6.97 10.24
CA THR A 216 -18.23 6.94 9.80
C THR A 216 -18.37 6.10 8.53
N SER A 217 -19.60 5.73 8.18
CA SER A 217 -19.87 5.02 6.92
C SER A 217 -19.43 5.79 5.67
N MET A 218 -19.31 7.12 5.77
CA MET A 218 -18.84 7.98 4.67
C MET A 218 -17.32 8.08 4.59
N ASP A 219 -16.62 7.77 5.69
CA ASP A 219 -15.18 7.95 5.84
C ASP A 219 -14.42 6.62 5.95
N GLN A 220 -15.01 5.52 5.47
CA GLN A 220 -14.42 4.17 5.56
C GLN A 220 -13.06 4.03 4.89
N TYR A 221 -12.69 4.95 4.01
CA TYR A 221 -11.37 5.01 3.36
C TYR A 221 -10.28 5.64 4.24
N ILE A 222 -10.65 6.24 5.38
CA ILE A 222 -9.67 6.83 6.30
C ILE A 222 -9.11 5.73 7.21
N PRO A 223 -7.77 5.61 7.31
CA PRO A 223 -7.17 4.63 8.20
C PRO A 223 -7.47 4.96 9.66
N THR A 224 -7.73 3.93 10.46
CA THR A 224 -7.96 4.04 11.89
C THR A 224 -6.74 3.60 12.69
N GLU A 225 -6.73 3.93 14.00
CA GLU A 225 -5.76 3.39 14.96
C GLU A 225 -5.66 1.86 14.85
N GLY A 226 -6.81 1.18 14.87
CA GLY A 226 -6.84 -0.28 14.78
C GLY A 226 -6.31 -0.83 13.45
N ALA A 227 -6.54 -0.13 12.34
CA ALA A 227 -5.97 -0.52 11.05
C ALA A 227 -4.44 -0.46 11.05
N ALA A 228 -3.86 0.59 11.63
CA ALA A 228 -2.41 0.73 11.75
C ALA A 228 -1.80 -0.37 12.64
N LEU A 229 -2.39 -0.61 13.81
CA LEU A 229 -1.93 -1.65 14.74
C LEU A 229 -2.09 -3.07 14.15
N ALA A 230 -3.18 -3.33 13.42
CA ALA A 230 -3.41 -4.62 12.78
C ALA A 230 -2.38 -4.89 11.65
N LEU A 231 -2.04 -3.87 10.86
CA LEU A 231 -0.98 -3.99 9.84
C LEU A 231 0.39 -4.21 10.49
N ALA A 232 0.71 -3.50 11.57
CA ALA A 232 1.95 -3.74 12.31
C ALA A 232 2.02 -5.19 12.85
N ALA A 233 0.91 -5.71 13.39
CA ALA A 233 0.83 -7.09 13.87
C ALA A 233 1.04 -8.08 12.71
N ARG A 234 0.45 -7.84 11.56
CA ARG A 234 0.60 -8.67 10.36
C ARG A 234 2.06 -8.69 9.86
N VAL A 235 2.72 -7.55 9.81
CA VAL A 235 4.13 -7.44 9.43
C VAL A 235 5.01 -8.21 10.41
N ARG A 236 4.81 -8.04 11.73
CA ARG A 236 5.56 -8.78 12.76
C ARG A 236 5.35 -10.29 12.68
N LEU A 237 4.11 -10.73 12.43
CA LEU A 237 3.79 -12.15 12.29
C LEU A 237 4.49 -12.74 11.05
N GLN A 238 4.49 -12.03 9.93
CA GLN A 238 5.19 -12.46 8.72
C GLN A 238 6.71 -12.56 8.97
N ALA A 239 7.30 -11.59 9.68
CA ALA A 239 8.72 -11.58 10.02
C ALA A 239 9.12 -12.70 11.00
N ALA A 240 8.20 -13.16 11.83
CA ALA A 240 8.40 -14.29 12.73
C ALA A 240 8.27 -15.65 12.05
N SER A 241 7.68 -15.70 10.84
CA SER A 241 7.45 -16.95 10.11
C SER A 241 8.76 -17.66 9.73
N PRO A 242 8.76 -19.00 9.57
CA PRO A 242 9.97 -19.77 9.25
C PRO A 242 10.75 -19.28 8.03
N LEU A 243 10.06 -18.66 7.06
CA LEU A 243 10.71 -18.14 5.85
C LEU A 243 11.63 -16.95 6.15
N TYR A 244 11.24 -16.08 7.09
CA TYR A 244 11.94 -14.82 7.37
C TYR A 244 12.63 -14.78 8.74
N ASN A 245 12.51 -15.85 9.52
CA ASN A 245 13.09 -15.93 10.88
C ASN A 245 14.25 -16.93 10.96
N GLY A 246 15.13 -16.90 10.01
CA GLY A 246 16.29 -17.80 10.01
C GLY A 246 15.92 -19.29 9.88
N GLY A 247 16.87 -20.15 10.15
CA GLY A 247 16.65 -21.60 10.08
C GLY A 247 16.77 -22.17 8.66
N GLU A 248 16.21 -23.35 8.45
CA GLU A 248 16.40 -24.10 7.20
C GLU A 248 15.74 -23.42 5.99
N ALA A 249 14.50 -22.93 6.15
CA ALA A 249 13.79 -22.27 5.08
C ALA A 249 14.50 -20.99 4.64
N ALA A 250 14.91 -20.14 5.58
CA ALA A 250 15.64 -18.93 5.25
C ALA A 250 16.96 -19.23 4.53
N ARG A 251 17.71 -20.23 5.00
CA ARG A 251 18.96 -20.66 4.33
C ARG A 251 18.72 -21.18 2.92
N ARG A 252 17.66 -21.96 2.73
CA ARG A 252 17.33 -22.54 1.43
C ARG A 252 16.94 -21.49 0.39
N PHE A 253 16.17 -20.50 0.78
CA PHE A 253 15.60 -19.52 -0.15
C PHE A 253 16.40 -18.22 -0.25
N PHE A 254 17.14 -17.86 0.81
CA PHE A 254 17.86 -16.59 0.91
C PHE A 254 19.35 -16.75 1.28
N GLY A 255 19.89 -17.97 1.22
CA GLY A 255 21.29 -18.22 1.59
C GLY A 255 22.32 -17.51 0.71
N ASP A 256 21.96 -17.20 -0.54
CA ASP A 256 22.79 -16.45 -1.47
C ASP A 256 22.37 -14.99 -1.63
N PHE A 257 21.33 -14.56 -0.91
CA PHE A 257 20.79 -13.21 -1.01
C PHE A 257 21.50 -12.27 -0.03
N THR A 258 22.66 -11.80 -0.45
CA THR A 258 23.56 -10.94 0.34
C THR A 258 23.75 -9.58 -0.30
N ARG A 259 24.06 -8.59 0.54
CA ARG A 259 24.38 -7.23 0.12
C ARG A 259 25.80 -7.21 -0.47
N CYS A 260 25.92 -6.74 -1.70
CA CYS A 260 27.18 -6.77 -2.45
C CYS A 260 28.29 -5.89 -1.85
N THR A 261 27.96 -4.92 -0.99
CA THR A 261 28.90 -3.98 -0.40
C THR A 261 29.68 -4.56 0.79
N ASP A 262 29.07 -5.44 1.58
CA ASP A 262 29.63 -5.96 2.83
C ASP A 262 29.32 -7.46 3.06
N GLY A 263 28.54 -8.08 2.19
CA GLY A 263 28.19 -9.50 2.29
C GLY A 263 27.14 -9.82 3.36
N GLU A 264 26.51 -8.80 3.97
CA GLU A 264 25.43 -9.01 4.94
C GLU A 264 24.22 -9.66 4.28
N TYR A 265 23.62 -10.63 4.96
CA TYR A 265 22.39 -11.27 4.49
C TYR A 265 21.22 -10.30 4.57
N TYR A 266 20.49 -10.15 3.48
CA TYR A 266 19.27 -9.35 3.47
C TYR A 266 18.14 -9.96 4.31
N VAL A 267 18.11 -11.28 4.46
CA VAL A 267 17.21 -12.01 5.35
C VAL A 267 18.04 -12.77 6.36
N SER A 268 17.79 -12.59 7.66
CA SER A 268 18.54 -13.23 8.73
C SER A 268 18.58 -14.75 8.55
N GLN A 269 19.76 -15.33 8.69
CA GLN A 269 19.99 -16.78 8.64
C GLN A 269 19.89 -17.44 10.02
N THR A 270 19.79 -16.63 11.08
CA THR A 270 19.73 -17.07 12.48
C THR A 270 18.31 -16.91 13.01
N TYR A 271 17.79 -17.99 13.62
CA TYR A 271 16.48 -17.96 14.29
C TYR A 271 16.50 -17.04 15.50
N ASP A 272 15.46 -16.19 15.63
CA ASP A 272 15.24 -15.31 16.77
C ASP A 272 13.81 -15.49 17.33
N GLU A 273 13.72 -16.13 18.50
CA GLU A 273 12.44 -16.36 19.18
C GLU A 273 11.71 -15.07 19.56
N ARG A 274 12.46 -13.96 19.77
CA ARG A 274 11.86 -12.66 20.11
C ARG A 274 10.90 -12.15 19.03
N LYS A 275 11.10 -12.53 17.77
CA LYS A 275 10.18 -12.14 16.68
C LYS A 275 8.75 -12.65 16.93
N TRP A 276 8.59 -13.85 17.47
CA TRP A 276 7.28 -14.38 17.88
C TRP A 276 6.67 -13.60 19.05
N ALA A 277 7.49 -13.24 20.04
CA ALA A 277 7.03 -12.41 21.14
C ALA A 277 6.59 -11.01 20.67
N LEU A 278 7.33 -10.40 19.73
CA LEU A 278 6.95 -9.12 19.13
C LEU A 278 5.65 -9.22 18.33
N ALA A 279 5.47 -10.31 17.57
CA ALA A 279 4.22 -10.55 16.84
C ALA A 279 3.03 -10.72 17.79
N ALA A 280 3.18 -11.50 18.86
CA ALA A 280 2.15 -11.69 19.86
C ALA A 280 1.80 -10.38 20.59
N ALA A 281 2.81 -9.58 20.94
CA ALA A 281 2.62 -8.27 21.57
C ALA A 281 1.89 -7.29 20.64
N ALA A 282 2.24 -7.28 19.36
CA ALA A 282 1.57 -6.43 18.36
C ALA A 282 0.10 -6.86 18.16
N ALA A 283 -0.19 -8.15 18.04
CA ALA A 283 -1.56 -8.65 17.97
C ALA A 283 -2.37 -8.31 19.25
N LYS A 284 -1.72 -8.42 20.41
CA LYS A 284 -2.35 -8.07 21.69
C LYS A 284 -2.76 -6.59 21.74
N LYS A 285 -1.99 -5.66 21.18
CA LYS A 285 -2.38 -4.25 21.11
C LYS A 285 -3.74 -4.06 20.43
N VAL A 286 -4.02 -4.80 19.36
CA VAL A 286 -5.31 -4.74 18.64
C VAL A 286 -6.45 -5.30 19.51
N ILE A 287 -6.20 -6.44 20.18
CA ILE A 287 -7.18 -7.06 21.07
C ILE A 287 -7.50 -6.14 22.26
N ASP A 288 -6.48 -5.51 22.83
CA ASP A 288 -6.62 -4.63 24.00
C ASP A 288 -7.39 -3.32 23.69
N LEU A 289 -7.56 -2.94 22.42
CA LEU A 289 -8.46 -1.86 22.05
C LEU A 289 -9.91 -2.14 22.46
N GLY A 290 -10.33 -3.42 22.54
CA GLY A 290 -11.68 -3.82 22.93
C GLY A 290 -12.80 -3.37 21.98
N ARG A 291 -12.44 -2.95 20.76
CA ARG A 291 -13.38 -2.39 19.76
C ARG A 291 -13.83 -3.41 18.72
N TYR A 292 -13.11 -4.50 18.60
CA TYR A 292 -13.36 -5.52 17.57
C TYR A 292 -13.81 -6.81 18.22
N GLN A 293 -14.77 -7.47 17.58
CA GLN A 293 -15.23 -8.79 17.98
C GLN A 293 -15.43 -9.65 16.73
N LEU A 294 -15.37 -10.97 16.93
CA LEU A 294 -15.72 -11.86 15.84
C LEU A 294 -17.20 -11.67 15.50
N TYR A 295 -17.48 -11.51 14.21
CA TYR A 295 -18.86 -11.52 13.75
C TYR A 295 -19.41 -12.94 13.86
N THR A 296 -20.42 -13.09 14.69
CA THR A 296 -21.07 -14.39 14.91
C THR A 296 -22.57 -14.21 14.75
N VAL A 297 -23.19 -15.08 13.97
CA VAL A 297 -24.62 -15.13 13.80
C VAL A 297 -25.13 -16.39 14.52
N SER A 298 -26.09 -16.24 15.43
CA SER A 298 -26.73 -17.39 16.06
C SER A 298 -27.53 -18.16 15.02
N ALA A 299 -27.41 -19.50 15.06
CA ALA A 299 -28.23 -20.34 14.20
C ALA A 299 -29.72 -20.09 14.50
N SER A 300 -30.47 -19.66 13.50
CA SER A 300 -31.92 -19.53 13.61
C SER A 300 -32.59 -20.87 13.32
N THR A 301 -33.59 -21.23 14.11
CA THR A 301 -34.46 -22.38 13.83
C THR A 301 -35.55 -22.00 12.82
N ASP A 302 -35.81 -20.73 12.66
CA ASP A 302 -36.80 -20.25 11.72
C ASP A 302 -36.11 -19.92 10.39
N VAL A 303 -36.55 -20.62 9.35
CA VAL A 303 -36.05 -20.37 7.99
C VAL A 303 -36.97 -19.35 7.35
N GLU A 304 -36.51 -18.12 7.35
CA GLU A 304 -37.14 -17.10 6.53
C GLU A 304 -36.46 -17.03 5.17
N HIS A 305 -37.25 -16.78 4.16
CA HIS A 305 -36.71 -16.55 2.82
C HIS A 305 -35.81 -15.31 2.79
N PRO A 306 -34.77 -15.29 1.94
CA PRO A 306 -33.92 -14.12 1.77
C PRO A 306 -34.71 -12.87 1.41
N GLU A 307 -35.84 -13.02 0.73
CA GLU A 307 -36.74 -11.93 0.34
C GLU A 307 -37.44 -11.28 1.53
N SER A 308 -37.51 -11.95 2.69
CA SER A 308 -38.11 -11.38 3.90
C SER A 308 -37.19 -10.48 4.69
N GLY A 309 -35.96 -10.30 4.25
CA GLY A 309 -34.96 -9.45 4.93
C GLY A 309 -34.14 -10.14 6.02
N ASN A 310 -34.36 -11.42 6.28
CA ASN A 310 -33.52 -12.20 7.21
C ASN A 310 -32.39 -12.90 6.44
N TYR A 311 -31.32 -12.18 6.17
CA TYR A 311 -30.23 -12.61 5.28
C TYR A 311 -29.23 -13.56 5.92
N GLY A 312 -29.31 -13.80 7.23
CA GLY A 312 -28.35 -14.64 7.96
C GLY A 312 -28.60 -16.15 7.83
N THR A 313 -29.76 -16.55 7.36
CA THR A 313 -30.14 -17.98 7.29
C THR A 313 -30.88 -18.27 6.00
N TYR A 314 -30.52 -19.32 5.31
CA TYR A 314 -31.22 -19.78 4.11
C TYR A 314 -31.20 -21.31 4.01
N VAL A 315 -32.13 -21.86 3.25
CA VAL A 315 -32.20 -23.30 3.02
C VAL A 315 -31.45 -23.62 1.72
N VAL A 316 -30.54 -24.55 1.82
CA VAL A 316 -29.87 -25.12 0.63
C VAL A 316 -30.49 -26.50 0.38
N THR A 317 -31.15 -26.65 -0.75
CA THR A 317 -31.58 -27.95 -1.23
C THR A 317 -30.45 -28.58 -2.03
N LEU A 318 -29.88 -29.65 -1.50
CA LEU A 318 -28.82 -30.37 -2.16
C LEU A 318 -29.42 -31.44 -3.09
N PRO A 319 -28.90 -31.61 -4.32
CA PRO A 319 -29.35 -32.69 -5.20
C PRO A 319 -29.18 -34.04 -4.55
N GLN A 320 -30.20 -34.90 -4.64
CA GLN A 320 -30.14 -36.24 -4.09
C GLN A 320 -29.00 -37.04 -4.78
N GLY A 321 -28.26 -37.78 -3.98
CA GLY A 321 -27.14 -38.58 -4.50
C GLY A 321 -25.79 -37.88 -4.57
N VAL A 322 -25.71 -36.57 -4.26
CA VAL A 322 -24.43 -35.86 -4.18
C VAL A 322 -23.78 -36.10 -2.82
N PRO A 323 -22.57 -36.69 -2.76
CA PRO A 323 -21.87 -36.91 -1.51
C PRO A 323 -21.50 -35.57 -0.83
N THR A 324 -21.65 -35.55 0.50
CA THR A 324 -21.19 -34.46 1.34
C THR A 324 -20.39 -35.00 2.52
N ALA A 325 -19.75 -34.15 3.30
CA ALA A 325 -18.99 -34.55 4.48
C ALA A 325 -19.87 -35.29 5.52
N GLU A 326 -21.16 -34.94 5.64
CA GLU A 326 -22.12 -35.60 6.54
C GLU A 326 -22.76 -36.85 5.89
N PHE A 327 -22.89 -36.85 4.56
CA PHE A 327 -23.52 -37.90 3.81
C PHE A 327 -22.59 -38.38 2.66
N PRO A 328 -21.50 -39.02 2.99
CA PRO A 328 -20.48 -39.38 1.99
C PRO A 328 -20.99 -40.32 0.89
N ASN A 329 -22.09 -41.04 1.13
CA ASN A 329 -22.73 -41.89 0.13
C ASN A 329 -23.89 -41.20 -0.62
N GLY A 330 -24.08 -39.89 -0.43
CA GLY A 330 -25.18 -39.16 -1.05
C GLY A 330 -26.58 -39.51 -0.56
N VAL A 331 -26.69 -40.22 0.57
CA VAL A 331 -27.96 -40.63 1.17
C VAL A 331 -28.35 -39.70 2.30
N GLY A 332 -29.62 -39.41 2.43
CA GLY A 332 -30.12 -38.51 3.47
C GLY A 332 -30.03 -37.03 3.12
N MET A 333 -29.84 -36.77 1.85
CA MET A 333 -29.84 -35.40 1.31
C MET A 333 -31.25 -34.79 1.39
N GLY A 334 -31.34 -33.61 1.87
CA GLY A 334 -32.57 -32.85 2.00
C GLY A 334 -32.25 -31.36 2.17
N ASP A 335 -33.25 -30.62 2.53
CA ASP A 335 -33.07 -29.21 2.82
C ASP A 335 -32.19 -29.04 4.05
N LYS A 336 -31.10 -28.31 3.88
CA LYS A 336 -30.14 -27.99 4.94
C LYS A 336 -30.17 -26.50 5.22
N LYS A 337 -30.38 -26.16 6.48
CA LYS A 337 -30.28 -24.77 6.93
C LYS A 337 -28.82 -24.38 7.02
N VAL A 338 -28.49 -23.28 6.36
CA VAL A 338 -27.15 -22.72 6.39
C VAL A 338 -27.21 -21.30 6.91
N VAL A 339 -26.34 -20.99 7.84
CA VAL A 339 -26.16 -19.61 8.31
C VAL A 339 -25.06 -18.98 7.46
N ASP A 340 -25.39 -17.88 6.81
CA ASP A 340 -24.42 -17.12 6.02
C ASP A 340 -23.97 -15.91 6.85
N PRO A 341 -22.75 -15.92 7.40
CA PRO A 341 -22.25 -14.83 8.24
C PRO A 341 -21.95 -13.53 7.47
N TYR A 342 -21.98 -13.59 6.13
CA TYR A 342 -21.65 -12.43 5.27
C TYR A 342 -22.87 -11.75 4.65
N ARG A 343 -24.07 -12.25 4.95
CA ARG A 343 -25.33 -11.70 4.45
C ARG A 343 -26.15 -11.03 5.54
N SER A 344 -25.53 -10.19 6.34
CA SER A 344 -26.24 -9.38 7.34
C SER A 344 -26.25 -7.92 6.94
#